data_f17396eea6cb6e6feef858eb3983aafb
#
_entry.id   f17396eea6cb6e6feef858eb3983aafb
#
_cell.length_a   1.000
_cell.length_b   1.000
_cell.length_c   1.000
_cell.angle_alpha   90.00
_cell.angle_beta   90.00
_cell.angle_gamma   90.00
#
_symmetry.space_group_name_H-M   'P 1'
#
loop_
_entity.id
_entity.type
_entity.pdbx_description
1 polymer ?
#
loop_
_entity_poly.entity_id
_entity_poly.type
_entity_poly.pdbx_seq_one_letter_code
_entity_poly.pdbx_strand_id
1 'polypeptide(L)'
;MWLSRRSLEREYMDDHTPPQAVVDEVYWFLGAINRWLGGARATVRTFEALSRDWTPGACIRVLDVASGGGDLARALIRWGRAQGFDLHVTALDVSLPALDCARRRGEADDRLHFVCADVHQARGRDGAFDYVTCALYFHHLTDDEVVQMLRSFDRLATRGIVVNDLVRR
;
A
#
# COMPACT_ATOMS: atom_id res chain seq x y z
N MET A 1 30.82 5.70 11.28
CA MET A 1 30.26 6.88 10.61
C MET A 1 29.85 6.52 9.16
N TRP A 2 29.05 5.45 9.00
CA TRP A 2 28.76 4.83 7.67
C TRP A 2 27.28 4.90 7.26
N LEU A 3 26.41 5.56 8.02
CA LEU A 3 24.96 5.61 7.76
C LEU A 3 24.40 7.04 7.70
N SER A 4 25.23 8.05 7.39
CA SER A 4 24.82 9.47 7.43
C SER A 4 24.34 10.05 6.10
N ARG A 5 24.28 9.28 5.02
CA ARG A 5 23.74 9.72 3.74
C ARG A 5 22.73 8.72 3.21
N ARG A 6 21.57 9.24 2.80
CA ARG A 6 20.55 8.48 2.05
C ARG A 6 21.19 7.94 0.78
N SER A 7 21.19 6.62 0.57
CA SER A 7 21.50 6.04 -0.73
C SER A 7 20.34 6.38 -1.68
N LEU A 8 20.67 6.95 -2.83
CA LEU A 8 19.75 7.17 -3.94
C LEU A 8 19.93 6.10 -5.03
N GLU A 9 20.71 5.05 -4.74
CA GLU A 9 20.83 3.92 -5.65
C GLU A 9 19.49 3.21 -5.78
N ARG A 10 19.07 2.98 -7.02
CA ARG A 10 17.86 2.23 -7.32
C ARG A 10 18.00 0.78 -6.83
N GLU A 11 16.94 0.25 -6.30
CA GLU A 11 16.92 -1.15 -5.93
C GLU A 11 16.85 -2.04 -7.17
N TYR A 12 17.38 -3.26 -7.09
CA TYR A 12 17.44 -4.21 -8.20
C TYR A 12 16.08 -4.42 -8.89
N MET A 13 14.99 -4.32 -8.13
CA MET A 13 13.62 -4.49 -8.64
C MET A 13 13.09 -3.30 -9.44
N ASP A 14 13.73 -2.11 -9.31
CA ASP A 14 13.29 -0.88 -9.99
C ASP A 14 13.77 -0.82 -11.45
N ASP A 15 14.91 -1.46 -11.77
CA ASP A 15 15.57 -1.33 -13.07
C ASP A 15 15.42 -2.56 -13.98
N HIS A 16 14.90 -3.67 -13.47
CA HIS A 16 14.88 -4.96 -14.20
C HIS A 16 13.46 -5.54 -14.18
N THR A 17 13.10 -6.22 -15.26
CA THR A 17 11.90 -7.07 -15.29
C THR A 17 12.33 -8.51 -14.97
N PRO A 18 12.46 -8.88 -13.70
CA PRO A 18 12.92 -10.20 -13.32
C PRO A 18 11.90 -11.27 -13.73
N PRO A 19 12.33 -12.53 -13.93
CA PRO A 19 11.39 -13.63 -14.13
C PRO A 19 10.37 -13.71 -13.01
N GLN A 20 9.12 -14.06 -13.35
CA GLN A 20 8.01 -14.08 -12.38
C GLN A 20 8.32 -14.91 -11.12
N ALA A 21 9.07 -16.02 -11.25
CA ALA A 21 9.46 -16.85 -10.11
C ALA A 21 10.34 -16.07 -9.09
N VAL A 22 11.22 -15.20 -9.57
CA VAL A 22 12.05 -14.33 -8.72
C VAL A 22 11.17 -13.27 -8.02
N VAL A 23 10.23 -12.70 -8.76
CA VAL A 23 9.24 -11.76 -8.19
C VAL A 23 8.44 -12.43 -7.06
N ASP A 24 7.95 -13.63 -7.31
CA ASP A 24 7.17 -14.39 -6.33
C ASP A 24 7.98 -14.70 -5.07
N GLU A 25 9.26 -15.06 -5.20
CA GLU A 25 10.16 -15.33 -4.08
C GLU A 25 10.45 -14.05 -3.28
N VAL A 26 10.76 -12.94 -3.95
CA VAL A 26 11.03 -11.64 -3.30
C VAL A 26 9.80 -11.16 -2.54
N TYR A 27 8.62 -11.16 -3.15
CA TYR A 27 7.41 -10.73 -2.44
C TYR A 27 6.98 -11.70 -1.35
N TRP A 28 7.28 -13.00 -1.47
CA TRP A 28 7.09 -13.95 -0.37
C TRP A 28 7.97 -13.58 0.83
N PHE A 29 9.25 -13.29 0.59
CA PHE A 29 10.22 -12.88 1.61
C PHE A 29 9.84 -11.53 2.25
N LEU A 30 9.54 -10.51 1.42
CA LEU A 30 9.09 -9.20 1.90
C LEU A 30 7.80 -9.31 2.73
N GLY A 31 6.84 -10.11 2.30
CA GLY A 31 5.62 -10.36 3.05
C GLY A 31 5.87 -11.06 4.39
N ALA A 32 6.86 -11.97 4.46
CA ALA A 32 7.28 -12.59 5.70
C ALA A 32 7.93 -11.56 6.65
N ILE A 33 8.85 -10.72 6.14
CA ILE A 33 9.48 -9.63 6.88
C ILE A 33 8.42 -8.64 7.39
N ASN A 34 7.53 -8.15 6.53
CA ASN A 34 6.48 -7.22 6.92
C ASN A 34 5.56 -7.77 8.01
N ARG A 35 5.27 -9.06 7.95
CA ARG A 35 4.49 -9.74 9.00
C ARG A 35 5.28 -9.82 10.32
N TRP A 36 6.58 -10.12 10.27
CA TRP A 36 7.46 -10.23 11.42
C TRP A 36 7.77 -8.86 12.05
N LEU A 37 8.11 -7.87 11.24
CA LEU A 37 8.42 -6.51 11.70
C LEU A 37 7.18 -5.67 12.02
N GLY A 38 5.98 -6.20 11.75
CA GLY A 38 4.74 -5.54 12.12
C GLY A 38 4.32 -4.38 11.22
N GLY A 39 4.89 -4.25 10.01
CA GLY A 39 4.55 -3.15 9.08
C GLY A 39 3.05 -3.03 8.81
N ALA A 40 2.40 -4.11 8.39
CA ALA A 40 0.95 -4.13 8.20
C ALA A 40 0.18 -3.88 9.52
N ARG A 41 0.69 -4.37 10.66
CA ARG A 41 0.06 -4.14 11.97
C ARG A 41 0.07 -2.67 12.38
N ALA A 42 1.14 -1.94 12.10
CA ALA A 42 1.22 -0.51 12.41
C ALA A 42 0.13 0.27 11.64
N THR A 43 -0.01 -0.01 10.35
CA THR A 43 -1.05 0.60 9.52
C THR A 43 -2.46 0.21 9.99
N VAL A 44 -2.71 -1.07 10.28
CA VAL A 44 -4.00 -1.55 10.81
C VAL A 44 -4.34 -0.84 12.12
N ARG A 45 -3.40 -0.67 13.05
CA ARG A 45 -3.64 0.09 14.31
C ARG A 45 -4.02 1.54 14.05
N THR A 46 -3.45 2.17 13.02
CA THR A 46 -3.87 3.51 12.62
C THR A 46 -5.33 3.50 12.16
N PHE A 47 -5.72 2.52 11.34
CA PHE A 47 -7.11 2.35 10.93
C PHE A 47 -8.04 2.02 12.11
N GLU A 48 -7.60 1.25 13.10
CA GLU A 48 -8.34 1.04 14.36
C GLU A 48 -8.61 2.36 15.10
N ALA A 49 -7.63 3.25 15.14
CA ALA A 49 -7.82 4.57 15.77
C ALA A 49 -8.79 5.44 14.97
N LEU A 50 -8.67 5.46 13.63
CA LEU A 50 -9.54 6.21 12.72
C LEU A 50 -10.98 5.68 12.71
N SER A 51 -11.15 4.37 12.92
CA SER A 51 -12.46 3.72 12.87
C SER A 51 -13.39 4.06 14.06
N ARG A 52 -12.88 4.71 15.09
CA ARG A 52 -13.70 5.15 16.25
C ARG A 52 -14.82 6.08 15.86
N ASP A 53 -14.62 6.83 14.78
CA ASP A 53 -15.59 7.78 14.24
C ASP A 53 -16.40 7.20 13.06
N TRP A 54 -16.24 5.89 12.77
CA TRP A 54 -17.00 5.28 11.69
C TRP A 54 -18.35 4.76 12.17
N THR A 55 -19.36 4.97 11.36
CA THR A 55 -20.70 4.40 11.63
C THR A 55 -20.65 2.88 11.41
N PRO A 56 -21.24 2.07 12.29
CA PRO A 56 -21.37 0.63 12.06
C PRO A 56 -21.98 0.33 10.69
N GLY A 57 -21.37 -0.60 9.95
CA GLY A 57 -21.77 -0.94 8.59
C GLY A 57 -21.38 0.08 7.51
N ALA A 58 -20.61 1.10 7.86
CA ALA A 58 -20.14 2.07 6.87
C ALA A 58 -19.30 1.35 5.78
N CYS A 59 -19.58 1.70 4.54
CA CYS A 59 -18.74 1.31 3.41
C CYS A 59 -17.53 2.26 3.36
N ILE A 60 -16.33 1.70 3.53
CA ILE A 60 -15.07 2.45 3.55
C ILE A 60 -14.21 2.01 2.37
N ARG A 61 -13.81 2.95 1.54
CA ARG A 61 -12.97 2.73 0.36
C ARG A 61 -11.55 3.17 0.63
N VAL A 62 -10.61 2.27 0.52
CA VAL A 62 -9.18 2.51 0.73
C VAL A 62 -8.40 2.27 -0.56
N LEU A 63 -7.54 3.20 -0.92
CA LEU A 63 -6.52 3.00 -1.95
C LEU A 63 -5.20 2.66 -1.26
N ASP A 64 -4.63 1.51 -1.56
CA ASP A 64 -3.31 1.07 -1.12
C ASP A 64 -2.32 1.26 -2.26
N VAL A 65 -1.48 2.29 -2.18
CA VAL A 65 -0.54 2.70 -3.23
C VAL A 65 0.82 2.05 -3.01
N ALA A 66 1.46 1.61 -4.09
CA ALA A 66 2.66 0.77 -4.08
C ALA A 66 2.42 -0.51 -3.26
N SER A 67 1.30 -1.17 -3.57
CA SER A 67 0.78 -2.30 -2.78
C SER A 67 1.64 -3.57 -2.88
N GLY A 68 2.52 -3.67 -3.88
CA GLY A 68 3.40 -4.81 -4.09
C GLY A 68 2.66 -6.15 -4.06
N GLY A 69 3.03 -7.04 -3.15
CA GLY A 69 2.40 -8.36 -2.93
C GLY A 69 1.00 -8.32 -2.30
N GLY A 70 0.41 -7.14 -2.03
CA GLY A 70 -0.95 -6.98 -1.52
C GLY A 70 -1.13 -7.40 -0.05
N ASP A 71 -0.06 -7.51 0.72
CA ASP A 71 -0.11 -7.99 2.11
C ASP A 71 -0.88 -7.02 3.01
N LEU A 72 -0.67 -5.70 2.85
CA LEU A 72 -1.38 -4.67 3.60
C LEU A 72 -2.87 -4.64 3.21
N ALA A 73 -3.18 -4.63 1.92
CA ALA A 73 -4.55 -4.64 1.44
C ALA A 73 -5.36 -5.80 2.02
N ARG A 74 -4.79 -7.02 2.01
CA ARG A 74 -5.42 -8.20 2.62
C ARG A 74 -5.54 -8.09 4.15
N ALA A 75 -4.57 -7.48 4.82
CA ALA A 75 -4.63 -7.27 6.26
C ALA A 75 -5.76 -6.32 6.64
N LEU A 76 -5.94 -5.25 5.88
CA LEU A 76 -7.04 -4.28 6.05
C LEU A 76 -8.41 -4.93 5.82
N ILE A 77 -8.58 -5.72 4.76
CA ILE A 77 -9.83 -6.46 4.49
C ILE A 77 -10.16 -7.40 5.65
N ARG A 78 -9.19 -8.22 6.09
CA ARG A 78 -9.42 -9.15 7.23
C ARG A 78 -9.80 -8.41 8.51
N TRP A 79 -9.07 -7.31 8.80
CA TRP A 79 -9.37 -6.48 9.96
C TRP A 79 -10.77 -5.85 9.86
N GLY A 80 -11.09 -5.20 8.74
CA GLY A 80 -12.39 -4.58 8.53
C GLY A 80 -13.55 -5.56 8.71
N ARG A 81 -13.41 -6.75 8.14
CA ARG A 81 -14.38 -7.85 8.31
C ARG A 81 -14.54 -8.26 9.78
N ALA A 82 -13.43 -8.39 10.52
CA ALA A 82 -13.47 -8.75 11.94
C ALA A 82 -14.11 -7.67 12.82
N GLN A 83 -14.07 -6.40 12.39
CA GLN A 83 -14.71 -5.28 13.07
C GLN A 83 -16.15 -5.00 12.60
N GLY A 84 -16.64 -5.75 11.60
CA GLY A 84 -17.98 -5.55 11.05
C GLY A 84 -18.10 -4.35 10.10
N PHE A 85 -16.99 -3.86 9.55
CA PHE A 85 -16.98 -2.81 8.53
C PHE A 85 -17.04 -3.39 7.11
N ASP A 86 -17.72 -2.68 6.21
CA ASP A 86 -17.70 -2.97 4.78
C ASP A 86 -16.52 -2.25 4.11
N LEU A 87 -15.33 -2.82 4.27
CA LEU A 87 -14.08 -2.23 3.81
C LEU A 87 -13.70 -2.76 2.42
N HIS A 88 -13.60 -1.86 1.45
CA HIS A 88 -13.14 -2.13 0.08
C HIS A 88 -11.75 -1.56 -0.13
N VAL A 89 -10.82 -2.37 -0.63
CA VAL A 89 -9.45 -1.93 -0.88
C VAL A 89 -9.11 -2.07 -2.36
N THR A 90 -8.63 -0.99 -2.95
CA THR A 90 -7.98 -1.00 -4.25
C THR A 90 -6.47 -1.01 -4.04
N ALA A 91 -5.84 -2.12 -4.37
CA ALA A 91 -4.39 -2.30 -4.35
C ALA A 91 -3.81 -1.83 -5.69
N LEU A 92 -3.10 -0.71 -5.67
CA LEU A 92 -2.53 -0.07 -6.86
C LEU A 92 -1.01 -0.22 -6.84
N ASP A 93 -0.45 -0.68 -7.95
CA ASP A 93 0.99 -0.76 -8.16
C ASP A 93 1.32 -0.55 -9.65
N VAL A 94 2.51 -0.07 -9.94
CA VAL A 94 3.00 0.08 -11.33
C VAL A 94 3.53 -1.25 -11.88
N SER A 95 3.89 -2.17 -11.00
CA SER A 95 4.45 -3.48 -11.34
C SER A 95 3.36 -4.52 -11.56
N LEU A 96 3.04 -4.80 -12.82
CA LEU A 96 2.13 -5.91 -13.15
C LEU A 96 2.60 -7.26 -12.57
N PRO A 97 3.90 -7.63 -12.62
CA PRO A 97 4.38 -8.85 -11.98
C PRO A 97 4.12 -8.93 -10.47
N ALA A 98 4.23 -7.80 -9.76
CA ALA A 98 3.90 -7.72 -8.33
C ALA A 98 2.41 -8.00 -8.08
N LEU A 99 1.53 -7.36 -8.85
CA LEU A 99 0.09 -7.56 -8.75
C LEU A 99 -0.34 -8.99 -9.13
N ASP A 100 0.32 -9.60 -10.10
CA ASP A 100 0.08 -11.01 -10.46
C ASP A 100 0.52 -11.95 -9.33
N CYS A 101 1.64 -11.68 -8.68
CA CYS A 101 2.02 -12.34 -7.43
C CYS A 101 0.96 -12.14 -6.35
N ALA A 102 0.52 -10.90 -6.14
CA ALA A 102 -0.52 -10.58 -5.16
C ALA A 102 -1.82 -11.34 -5.40
N ARG A 103 -2.28 -11.45 -6.65
CA ARG A 103 -3.50 -12.20 -7.02
C ARG A 103 -3.38 -13.69 -6.72
N ARG A 104 -2.20 -14.30 -6.95
CA ARG A 104 -1.98 -15.75 -6.71
C ARG A 104 -1.83 -16.10 -5.23
N ARG A 105 -1.46 -15.14 -4.37
CA ARG A 105 -1.11 -15.39 -2.95
C ARG A 105 -2.29 -15.51 -1.99
N GLY A 106 -3.51 -15.39 -2.45
CA GLY A 106 -4.67 -15.48 -1.58
C GLY A 106 -5.95 -15.79 -2.33
N GLU A 107 -6.98 -16.12 -1.56
CA GLU A 107 -8.30 -16.32 -2.10
C GLU A 107 -8.86 -15.04 -2.74
N ALA A 108 -9.69 -15.22 -3.75
CA ALA A 108 -10.43 -14.10 -4.34
C ALA A 108 -11.36 -13.48 -3.28
N ASP A 109 -11.37 -12.15 -3.24
CA ASP A 109 -12.23 -11.38 -2.35
C ASP A 109 -12.84 -10.24 -3.18
N ASP A 110 -14.15 -10.14 -3.20
CA ASP A 110 -14.89 -9.14 -3.97
C ASP A 110 -14.67 -7.70 -3.48
N ARG A 111 -14.09 -7.55 -2.29
CA ARG A 111 -13.70 -6.26 -1.70
C ARG A 111 -12.26 -5.86 -2.00
N LEU A 112 -11.48 -6.72 -2.67
CA LEU A 112 -10.08 -6.48 -3.01
C LEU A 112 -9.89 -6.40 -4.52
N HIS A 113 -9.55 -5.21 -5.01
CA HIS A 113 -9.29 -4.96 -6.41
C HIS A 113 -7.82 -4.65 -6.65
N PHE A 114 -7.24 -5.20 -7.72
CA PHE A 114 -5.86 -4.95 -8.12
C PHE A 114 -5.83 -4.11 -9.39
N VAL A 115 -5.15 -2.97 -9.34
CA VAL A 115 -5.04 -2.01 -10.44
C VAL A 115 -3.58 -1.74 -10.76
N CYS A 116 -3.17 -2.04 -12.00
CA CYS A 116 -1.84 -1.68 -12.49
C CYS A 116 -1.90 -0.27 -13.07
N ALA A 117 -1.38 0.70 -12.35
CA ALA A 117 -1.36 2.10 -12.76
C ALA A 117 -0.34 2.91 -11.96
N ASP A 118 0.08 4.03 -12.54
CA ASP A 118 0.79 5.08 -11.84
C ASP A 118 -0.23 5.99 -11.14
N VAL A 119 -0.05 6.20 -9.84
CA VAL A 119 -0.95 7.05 -9.03
C VAL A 119 -0.99 8.50 -9.51
N HIS A 120 0.11 9.01 -10.09
CA HIS A 120 0.15 10.35 -10.67
C HIS A 120 -0.70 10.49 -11.94
N GLN A 121 -0.87 9.38 -12.67
CA GLN A 121 -1.67 9.29 -13.88
C GLN A 121 -3.08 8.77 -13.60
N ALA A 122 -3.37 8.38 -12.36
CA ALA A 122 -4.69 7.93 -11.98
C ALA A 122 -5.71 9.03 -12.22
N ARG A 123 -6.41 8.97 -13.35
CA ARG A 123 -7.52 9.87 -13.75
C ARG A 123 -8.80 9.52 -12.99
N GLY A 124 -8.65 9.13 -11.72
CA GLY A 124 -9.78 8.87 -10.85
C GLY A 124 -10.56 10.16 -10.55
N ARG A 125 -11.84 9.99 -10.21
CA ARG A 125 -12.63 11.09 -9.67
C ARG A 125 -11.99 11.57 -8.37
N ASP A 126 -11.86 12.89 -8.21
CA ASP A 126 -11.40 13.49 -6.96
C ASP A 126 -12.29 13.00 -5.81
N GLY A 127 -11.66 12.64 -4.69
CA GLY A 127 -12.38 12.05 -3.57
C GLY A 127 -12.96 10.66 -3.82
N ALA A 128 -12.33 9.86 -4.71
CA ALA A 128 -12.80 8.51 -5.01
C ALA A 128 -12.68 7.55 -3.83
N PHE A 129 -11.80 7.84 -2.88
CA PHE A 129 -11.50 7.00 -1.72
C PHE A 129 -11.74 7.76 -0.42
N ASP A 130 -12.08 7.04 0.64
CA ASP A 130 -12.15 7.61 1.98
C ASP A 130 -10.74 7.81 2.54
N TYR A 131 -9.87 6.83 2.33
CA TYR A 131 -8.46 6.90 2.73
C TYR A 131 -7.54 6.48 1.61
N VAL A 132 -6.35 7.09 1.57
CA VAL A 132 -5.22 6.62 0.77
C VAL A 132 -4.12 6.18 1.71
N THR A 133 -3.57 4.98 1.51
CA THR A 133 -2.45 4.46 2.30
C THR A 133 -1.26 4.10 1.42
N CYS A 134 -0.07 4.22 1.98
CA CYS A 134 1.16 3.77 1.37
C CYS A 134 2.10 3.28 2.47
N ALA A 135 2.67 2.09 2.29
CA ALA A 135 3.54 1.49 3.27
C ALA A 135 4.87 1.06 2.65
N LEU A 136 5.99 1.43 3.29
CA LEU A 136 7.35 1.02 2.92
C LEU A 136 7.71 1.37 1.46
N TYR A 137 7.39 2.56 1.04
CA TYR A 137 7.69 3.04 -0.31
C TYR A 137 8.33 4.43 -0.35
N PHE A 138 7.97 5.35 0.55
CA PHE A 138 8.46 6.73 0.53
C PHE A 138 9.97 6.83 0.69
N HIS A 139 10.60 5.83 1.29
CA HIS A 139 12.04 5.79 1.43
C HIS A 139 12.79 5.60 0.08
N HIS A 140 12.12 5.22 -0.99
CA HIS A 140 12.68 5.19 -2.35
C HIS A 140 12.61 6.55 -3.05
N LEU A 141 11.79 7.48 -2.55
CA LEU A 141 11.48 8.74 -3.21
C LEU A 141 12.40 9.88 -2.76
N THR A 142 12.66 10.82 -3.65
CA THR A 142 13.22 12.14 -3.31
C THR A 142 12.17 13.00 -2.61
N ASP A 143 12.58 14.07 -1.95
CA ASP A 143 11.66 14.96 -1.24
C ASP A 143 10.62 15.60 -2.19
N ASP A 144 11.02 15.93 -3.42
CA ASP A 144 10.10 16.48 -4.43
C ASP A 144 9.07 15.44 -4.89
N GLU A 145 9.49 14.17 -5.07
CA GLU A 145 8.60 13.06 -5.40
C GLU A 145 7.63 12.76 -4.26
N VAL A 146 8.08 12.83 -3.01
CA VAL A 146 7.21 12.72 -1.83
C VAL A 146 6.11 13.78 -1.85
N VAL A 147 6.48 15.05 -2.12
CA VAL A 147 5.49 16.13 -2.19
C VAL A 147 4.49 15.91 -3.33
N GLN A 148 4.95 15.45 -4.50
CA GLN A 148 4.06 15.15 -5.62
C GLN A 148 3.11 13.97 -5.29
N MET A 149 3.65 12.93 -4.65
CA MET A 149 2.87 11.78 -4.19
C MET A 149 1.77 12.19 -3.22
N LEU A 150 2.12 12.98 -2.20
CA LEU A 150 1.16 13.47 -1.21
C LEU A 150 0.07 14.36 -1.83
N ARG A 151 0.40 15.18 -2.83
CA ARG A 151 -0.60 15.95 -3.60
C ARG A 151 -1.57 15.04 -4.35
N SER A 152 -1.06 13.95 -4.93
CA SER A 152 -1.90 12.96 -5.61
C SER A 152 -2.84 12.24 -4.62
N PHE A 153 -2.33 11.91 -3.42
CA PHE A 153 -3.12 11.30 -2.36
C PHE A 153 -4.20 12.24 -1.82
N ASP A 154 -3.86 13.51 -1.59
CA ASP A 154 -4.79 14.54 -1.10
C ASP A 154 -5.98 14.75 -2.05
N ARG A 155 -5.71 14.72 -3.35
CA ARG A 155 -6.77 14.78 -4.37
C ARG A 155 -7.70 13.57 -4.34
N LEU A 156 -7.17 12.39 -4.05
CA LEU A 156 -7.92 11.12 -4.10
C LEU A 156 -8.66 10.79 -2.80
N ALA A 157 -8.15 11.26 -1.66
CA ALA A 157 -8.69 10.97 -0.33
C ALA A 157 -9.73 12.02 0.10
N THR A 158 -10.80 11.57 0.78
CA THR A 158 -11.79 12.49 1.38
C THR A 158 -11.66 12.62 2.89
N ARG A 159 -11.06 11.64 3.57
CA ARG A 159 -10.96 11.61 5.03
C ARG A 159 -9.53 11.68 5.55
N GLY A 160 -8.57 11.08 4.82
CA GLY A 160 -7.19 11.13 5.26
C GLY A 160 -6.21 10.26 4.49
N ILE A 161 -4.94 10.51 4.80
CA ILE A 161 -3.79 9.82 4.23
C ILE A 161 -3.06 9.10 5.36
N VAL A 162 -2.70 7.83 5.16
CA VAL A 162 -1.94 7.01 6.11
C VAL A 162 -0.63 6.57 5.46
N VAL A 163 0.48 7.12 5.91
CA VAL A 163 1.82 6.70 5.46
C VAL A 163 2.53 6.01 6.59
N ASN A 164 3.03 4.80 6.33
CA ASN A 164 3.84 4.02 7.25
C ASN A 164 5.17 3.67 6.59
N ASP A 165 6.26 4.26 7.04
CA ASP A 165 7.56 4.07 6.42
C ASP A 165 8.71 4.01 7.42
N LEU A 166 9.87 3.63 6.92
CA LEU A 166 11.11 3.58 7.69
C LEU A 166 11.64 4.99 7.92
N VAL A 167 11.99 5.29 9.17
CA VAL A 167 12.72 6.52 9.48
C VAL A 167 14.20 6.29 9.17
N ARG A 168 14.67 6.88 8.10
CA ARG A 168 16.12 6.95 7.81
C ARG A 168 16.71 8.13 8.59
N ARG A 169 17.57 7.82 9.54
CA ARG A 169 18.39 8.80 10.29
C ARG A 169 19.74 8.97 9.62
#